data_f41389ed70c1d99f65b0849bd05be900
#
_entry.id   f41389ed70c1d99f65b0849bd05be900
#
_cell.length_a   1.000
_cell.length_b   1.000
_cell.length_c   1.000
_cell.angle_alpha   90.00
_cell.angle_beta   90.00
_cell.angle_gamma   90.00
#
_symmetry.space_group_name_H-M   'P 1'
#
loop_
_entity.id
_entity.type
_entity.pdbx_description
1 polymer ?
#
loop_
_entity_poly.entity_id
_entity_poly.type
_entity_poly.pdbx_seq_one_letter_code
_entity_poly.pdbx_strand_id
1 'polypeptide(L)'
;MRTLIALCICLTATSLSAQHYYMFAGTYTSGKSKGIYVYDFNAATGDLTWVSNTDSSSNPSFLTIAPDGKHIYAVNEVSRQQHGYVAAYDFDQSTGKLSFINKVSSGSENPCHISITQNGKWLAVANYSGGSLAVFPVNTDGSVQPFAQHIVHTGKGTNPQRQEKPHVHSAFFSPDNKFLLTPDLGLDQVSIYQFTEGSEKPLTPAAKPYAEAVMGTGPRHLEFSKDGKFVYLIEEMGGAVSVFTYHDGVMTPIQRVDTHPATFTGQPGSADIHLSPDGKFLYASNRGEENNLAIFSVDRSSGMLTTSGLQSTLGEGPRNFMIDPTGKYLLVANQKTSNVIVFKRNLNTGSLEKINEIEVPNPVCLKMLKK
;
A
#
# COMPACT_ATOMS: atom_id res chain seq x y z
N MET A 1 25.34 -43.29 -55.06
CA MET A 1 25.42 -43.22 -53.64
C MET A 1 24.93 -41.82 -53.23
N ARG A 2 23.72 -41.69 -52.63
CA ARG A 2 23.20 -40.42 -52.12
C ARG A 2 23.33 -40.49 -50.62
N THR A 3 24.20 -39.68 -50.05
CA THR A 3 24.42 -39.56 -48.60
C THR A 3 23.33 -38.67 -48.00
N LEU A 4 22.44 -39.27 -47.18
CA LEU A 4 21.48 -38.50 -46.33
C LEU A 4 22.25 -37.94 -45.12
N ILE A 5 22.32 -36.60 -45.00
CA ILE A 5 22.78 -35.94 -43.81
C ILE A 5 21.55 -35.76 -42.91
N ALA A 6 21.48 -36.50 -41.82
CA ALA A 6 20.45 -36.28 -40.75
C ALA A 6 20.85 -35.09 -39.89
N LEU A 7 20.09 -34.01 -39.98
CA LEU A 7 20.23 -32.82 -39.11
C LEU A 7 19.55 -33.09 -37.75
N CYS A 8 20.34 -33.41 -36.74
CA CYS A 8 19.84 -33.48 -35.33
C CYS A 8 19.61 -32.05 -34.80
N ILE A 9 18.36 -31.61 -34.74
CA ILE A 9 17.99 -30.40 -34.06
C ILE A 9 17.92 -30.72 -32.54
N CYS A 10 18.97 -30.34 -31.80
CA CYS A 10 18.92 -30.33 -30.32
C CYS A 10 18.02 -29.18 -29.86
N LEU A 11 16.77 -29.49 -29.52
CA LEU A 11 15.91 -28.59 -28.74
C LEU A 11 16.49 -28.45 -27.33
N THR A 12 17.23 -27.40 -27.06
CA THR A 12 17.56 -26.99 -25.68
C THR A 12 16.30 -26.44 -25.04
N ALA A 13 15.62 -27.26 -24.23
CA ALA A 13 14.59 -26.79 -23.34
C ALA A 13 15.26 -25.86 -22.29
N THR A 14 15.19 -24.56 -22.51
CA THR A 14 15.48 -23.60 -21.44
C THR A 14 14.38 -23.75 -20.40
N SER A 15 14.69 -24.43 -19.29
CA SER A 15 13.84 -24.40 -18.11
C SER A 15 13.76 -22.94 -17.63
N LEU A 16 12.65 -22.24 -17.93
CA LEU A 16 12.35 -21.00 -17.25
C LEU A 16 12.21 -21.34 -15.76
N SER A 17 13.22 -21.00 -14.96
CA SER A 17 13.13 -21.06 -13.51
C SER A 17 11.92 -20.22 -13.08
N ALA A 18 11.02 -20.80 -12.28
CA ALA A 18 9.90 -20.07 -11.73
C ALA A 18 10.42 -18.87 -10.94
N GLN A 19 9.88 -17.68 -11.20
CA GLN A 19 10.25 -16.48 -10.47
C GLN A 19 9.58 -16.52 -9.10
N HIS A 20 10.38 -16.46 -8.04
CA HIS A 20 9.94 -16.48 -6.66
C HIS A 20 10.05 -15.09 -6.03
N TYR A 21 9.16 -14.81 -5.10
CA TYR A 21 9.14 -13.58 -4.29
C TYR A 21 8.94 -13.93 -2.83
N TYR A 22 9.48 -13.13 -1.93
CA TYR A 22 9.03 -13.10 -0.55
C TYR A 22 7.80 -12.20 -0.44
N MET A 23 6.69 -12.73 0.07
CA MET A 23 5.52 -11.95 0.47
C MET A 23 5.55 -11.71 1.97
N PHE A 24 5.50 -10.46 2.38
CA PHE A 24 5.38 -10.04 3.77
C PHE A 24 3.94 -9.68 4.07
N ALA A 25 3.40 -10.22 5.16
CA ALA A 25 2.06 -9.88 5.66
C ALA A 25 2.18 -9.19 7.01
N GLY A 26 1.86 -7.90 7.06
CA GLY A 26 1.66 -7.14 8.29
C GLY A 26 0.27 -7.41 8.84
N THR A 27 0.15 -7.46 10.17
CA THR A 27 -1.07 -7.93 10.83
C THR A 27 -1.44 -7.07 12.04
N TYR A 28 -2.69 -7.13 12.48
CA TYR A 28 -3.02 -6.80 13.86
C TYR A 28 -2.79 -8.02 14.75
N THR A 29 -2.09 -7.82 15.87
CA THR A 29 -1.65 -8.90 16.76
C THR A 29 -2.69 -9.32 17.81
N SER A 30 -3.97 -9.06 17.55
CA SER A 30 -5.06 -9.64 18.32
C SER A 30 -5.23 -11.13 17.98
N GLY A 31 -5.61 -11.94 18.98
CA GLY A 31 -5.86 -13.36 18.78
C GLY A 31 -4.57 -14.16 18.54
N LYS A 32 -4.48 -14.86 17.41
CA LYS A 32 -3.38 -15.81 17.10
C LYS A 32 -2.18 -15.18 16.39
N SER A 33 -2.27 -13.92 15.96
CA SER A 33 -1.18 -13.29 15.21
C SER A 33 0.04 -13.01 16.07
N LYS A 34 1.23 -13.22 15.49
CA LYS A 34 2.54 -12.98 16.11
C LYS A 34 3.27 -11.76 15.55
N GLY A 35 2.71 -11.10 14.54
CA GLY A 35 3.33 -9.92 13.96
C GLY A 35 3.46 -9.98 12.44
N ILE A 36 4.67 -9.90 11.89
CA ILE A 36 4.94 -9.96 10.46
C ILE A 36 5.16 -11.40 10.03
N TYR A 37 4.42 -11.87 9.02
CA TYR A 37 4.60 -13.19 8.42
C TYR A 37 5.32 -13.08 7.09
N VAL A 38 6.15 -14.08 6.76
CA VAL A 38 6.90 -14.17 5.51
C VAL A 38 6.52 -15.47 4.80
N TYR A 39 6.16 -15.35 3.53
CA TYR A 39 5.82 -16.47 2.65
C TYR A 39 6.70 -16.44 1.40
N ASP A 40 6.99 -17.62 0.84
CA ASP A 40 7.52 -17.77 -0.51
C ASP A 40 6.35 -17.79 -1.50
N PHE A 41 6.31 -16.86 -2.43
CA PHE A 41 5.32 -16.76 -3.49
C PHE A 41 5.91 -17.24 -4.81
N ASN A 42 5.31 -18.26 -5.41
CA ASN A 42 5.66 -18.78 -6.72
C ASN A 42 4.86 -18.06 -7.83
N ALA A 43 5.51 -17.17 -8.60
CA ALA A 43 4.86 -16.41 -9.66
C ALA A 43 4.50 -17.23 -10.92
N ALA A 44 4.83 -18.52 -10.99
CA ALA A 44 4.37 -19.41 -12.04
C ALA A 44 3.00 -20.01 -11.73
N THR A 45 2.72 -20.31 -10.45
CA THR A 45 1.50 -21.01 -10.00
C THR A 45 0.56 -20.16 -9.15
N GLY A 46 1.07 -19.10 -8.48
CA GLY A 46 0.33 -18.32 -7.49
C GLY A 46 0.30 -18.95 -6.09
N ASP A 47 1.12 -19.99 -5.85
CA ASP A 47 1.19 -20.65 -4.56
C ASP A 47 1.98 -19.84 -3.55
N LEU A 48 1.57 -19.95 -2.27
CA LEU A 48 2.21 -19.36 -1.12
C LEU A 48 2.60 -20.43 -0.12
N THR A 49 3.88 -20.44 0.28
CA THR A 49 4.40 -21.35 1.31
C THR A 49 4.95 -20.53 2.48
N TRP A 50 4.51 -20.82 3.70
CA TRP A 50 5.03 -20.17 4.90
C TRP A 50 6.54 -20.40 5.05
N VAL A 51 7.27 -19.34 5.41
CA VAL A 51 8.73 -19.36 5.62
C VAL A 51 9.07 -19.04 7.07
N SER A 52 8.59 -17.90 7.56
CA SER A 52 8.91 -17.42 8.91
C SER A 52 7.88 -16.39 9.41
N ASN A 53 8.00 -16.00 10.65
CA ASN A 53 7.31 -14.83 11.21
C ASN A 53 8.14 -14.19 12.33
N THR A 54 7.84 -12.94 12.67
CA THR A 54 8.37 -12.30 13.89
C THR A 54 7.67 -12.86 15.14
N ASP A 55 8.37 -12.88 16.29
CA ASP A 55 7.81 -13.46 17.52
C ASP A 55 7.07 -12.45 18.42
N SER A 56 7.26 -11.13 18.22
CA SER A 56 6.78 -10.12 19.17
C SER A 56 6.63 -8.71 18.60
N SER A 57 6.16 -8.56 17.37
CA SER A 57 5.85 -7.23 16.81
C SER A 57 4.41 -6.86 17.09
N SER A 58 4.15 -5.83 17.88
CA SER A 58 2.77 -5.40 18.19
C SER A 58 2.16 -4.62 17.04
N ASN A 59 1.05 -5.10 16.50
CA ASN A 59 0.28 -4.47 15.42
C ASN A 59 1.15 -3.86 14.32
N PRO A 60 2.02 -4.64 13.63
CA PRO A 60 2.76 -4.15 12.46
C PRO A 60 1.78 -4.00 11.28
N SER A 61 0.90 -2.99 11.37
CA SER A 61 -0.28 -2.87 10.51
C SER A 61 0.06 -2.36 9.10
N PHE A 62 1.21 -1.71 8.92
CA PHE A 62 1.68 -1.32 7.60
C PHE A 62 3.20 -1.45 7.48
N LEU A 63 3.66 -1.90 6.32
CA LEU A 63 5.05 -2.22 6.04
C LEU A 63 5.56 -1.44 4.84
N THR A 64 6.87 -1.15 4.82
CA THR A 64 7.59 -0.76 3.61
C THR A 64 8.91 -1.52 3.54
N ILE A 65 9.35 -1.82 2.31
CA ILE A 65 10.61 -2.52 2.02
C ILE A 65 11.62 -1.49 1.55
N ALA A 66 12.82 -1.50 2.13
CA ALA A 66 13.91 -0.68 1.64
C ALA A 66 14.30 -1.06 0.20
N PRO A 67 14.73 -0.11 -0.64
CA PRO A 67 15.13 -0.39 -2.03
C PRO A 67 16.26 -1.41 -2.18
N ASP A 68 17.10 -1.56 -1.15
CA ASP A 68 18.17 -2.57 -1.11
C ASP A 68 17.66 -4.00 -0.89
N GLY A 69 16.37 -4.15 -0.52
CA GLY A 69 15.75 -5.44 -0.21
C GLY A 69 16.27 -6.11 1.07
N LYS A 70 17.09 -5.42 1.87
CA LYS A 70 17.67 -5.97 3.09
C LYS A 70 16.96 -5.52 4.36
N HIS A 71 16.17 -4.43 4.28
CA HIS A 71 15.53 -3.87 5.46
C HIS A 71 14.02 -3.74 5.25
N ILE A 72 13.27 -4.07 6.29
CA ILE A 72 11.82 -3.93 6.35
C ILE A 72 11.47 -2.98 7.49
N TYR A 73 10.61 -2.01 7.22
CA TYR A 73 10.12 -1.08 8.23
C TYR A 73 8.63 -1.28 8.43
N ALA A 74 8.24 -1.22 9.70
CA ALA A 74 6.84 -1.39 10.10
C ALA A 74 6.40 -0.26 11.02
N VAL A 75 5.17 0.21 10.88
CA VAL A 75 4.51 0.95 11.96
C VAL A 75 3.97 -0.05 12.98
N ASN A 76 4.09 0.30 14.27
CA ASN A 76 3.40 -0.41 15.35
C ASN A 76 2.20 0.42 15.78
N GLU A 77 1.03 0.07 15.24
CA GLU A 77 -0.24 0.81 15.42
C GLU A 77 -0.82 0.53 16.79
N VAL A 78 -0.39 1.32 17.76
CA VAL A 78 -0.88 1.25 19.14
C VAL A 78 -1.45 2.58 19.59
N SER A 79 -2.50 2.52 20.43
CA SER A 79 -3.20 3.65 21.04
C SER A 79 -3.18 3.55 22.56
N ARG A 80 -3.71 4.57 23.22
CA ARG A 80 -3.88 4.72 24.67
C ARG A 80 -2.59 4.98 25.43
N GLN A 81 -2.24 6.28 25.53
CA GLN A 81 -1.15 6.82 26.38
C GLN A 81 0.26 6.29 26.02
N GLN A 82 0.40 5.51 24.99
CA GLN A 82 1.67 5.11 24.40
C GLN A 82 1.71 5.62 22.96
N HIS A 83 2.71 6.42 22.64
CA HIS A 83 2.98 6.76 21.26
C HIS A 83 3.21 5.46 20.46
N GLY A 84 2.72 5.42 19.22
CA GLY A 84 3.08 4.36 18.29
C GLY A 84 4.57 4.37 17.97
N TYR A 85 5.03 3.35 17.28
CA TYR A 85 6.44 3.18 16.96
C TYR A 85 6.65 2.95 15.46
N VAL A 86 7.88 3.23 15.02
CA VAL A 86 8.46 2.75 13.76
C VAL A 86 9.52 1.74 14.14
N ALA A 87 9.37 0.51 13.66
CA ALA A 87 10.31 -0.58 13.90
C ALA A 87 11.08 -0.92 12.61
N ALA A 88 12.37 -1.18 12.74
CA ALA A 88 13.26 -1.63 11.68
C ALA A 88 13.66 -3.09 11.89
N TYR A 89 13.72 -3.83 10.78
CA TYR A 89 14.15 -5.23 10.75
C TYR A 89 15.17 -5.44 9.63
N ASP A 90 16.23 -6.18 9.91
CA ASP A 90 17.09 -6.80 8.91
C ASP A 90 16.39 -8.02 8.32
N PHE A 91 16.48 -8.20 7.00
CA PHE A 91 15.91 -9.31 6.30
C PHE A 91 16.96 -10.16 5.61
N ASP A 92 17.18 -11.34 6.11
CA ASP A 92 18.06 -12.33 5.51
C ASP A 92 17.36 -13.04 4.36
N GLN A 93 17.65 -12.65 3.13
CA GLN A 93 17.07 -13.25 1.93
C GLN A 93 17.43 -14.73 1.73
N SER A 94 18.51 -15.22 2.35
CA SER A 94 18.90 -16.62 2.23
C SER A 94 18.03 -17.56 3.07
N THR A 95 17.54 -17.06 4.22
CA THR A 95 16.72 -17.82 5.17
C THR A 95 15.26 -17.35 5.21
N GLY A 96 14.96 -16.17 4.69
CA GLY A 96 13.64 -15.53 4.76
C GLY A 96 13.28 -15.06 6.18
N LYS A 97 14.25 -14.81 7.06
CA LYS A 97 14.03 -14.41 8.44
C LYS A 97 14.19 -12.91 8.64
N LEU A 98 13.35 -12.36 9.53
CA LEU A 98 13.41 -11.00 10.01
C LEU A 98 14.09 -10.95 11.38
N SER A 99 15.10 -10.08 11.53
CA SER A 99 15.79 -9.79 12.78
C SER A 99 15.53 -8.34 13.19
N PHE A 100 15.07 -8.12 14.42
CA PHE A 100 14.80 -6.78 14.93
C PHE A 100 16.09 -5.97 15.05
N ILE A 101 16.10 -4.74 14.50
CA ILE A 101 17.22 -3.80 14.62
C ILE A 101 16.94 -2.82 15.76
N ASN A 102 15.96 -1.94 15.58
CA ASN A 102 15.55 -0.96 16.58
C ASN A 102 14.10 -0.50 16.37
N LYS A 103 13.61 0.29 17.30
CA LYS A 103 12.36 1.03 17.15
C LYS A 103 12.48 2.42 17.75
N VAL A 104 11.77 3.37 17.15
CA VAL A 104 11.68 4.76 17.62
C VAL A 104 10.20 5.17 17.72
N SER A 105 9.89 6.18 18.55
CA SER A 105 8.53 6.73 18.64
C SER A 105 8.09 7.32 17.31
N SER A 106 6.85 7.06 16.88
CA SER A 106 6.24 7.71 15.71
C SER A 106 5.84 9.18 15.96
N GLY A 107 6.02 9.67 17.19
CA GLY A 107 5.65 11.01 17.62
C GLY A 107 4.19 11.13 18.07
N SER A 108 3.32 10.16 17.75
CA SER A 108 1.90 10.24 18.08
C SER A 108 1.21 8.87 18.09
N GLU A 109 -0.13 8.87 18.18
CA GLU A 109 -0.94 7.66 18.32
C GLU A 109 -1.39 7.07 16.99
N ASN A 110 -1.48 5.74 16.94
CA ASN A 110 -1.96 4.94 15.80
C ASN A 110 -1.26 5.29 14.48
N PRO A 111 0.09 5.12 14.38
CA PRO A 111 0.74 5.15 13.08
C PRO A 111 0.17 4.03 12.21
N CYS A 112 -0.42 4.39 11.05
CA CYS A 112 -1.17 3.45 10.21
C CYS A 112 -0.61 3.29 8.78
N HIS A 113 0.37 4.11 8.43
CA HIS A 113 1.02 4.05 7.12
C HIS A 113 2.49 4.47 7.22
N ILE A 114 3.34 3.81 6.43
CA ILE A 114 4.75 4.13 6.28
C ILE A 114 5.18 4.01 4.82
N SER A 115 5.97 4.96 4.36
CA SER A 115 6.63 4.92 3.05
C SER A 115 8.12 5.26 3.18
N ILE A 116 8.89 4.96 2.15
CA ILE A 116 10.33 5.19 2.09
C ILE A 116 10.70 5.89 0.79
N THR A 117 11.71 6.77 0.83
CA THR A 117 12.29 7.38 -0.38
C THR A 117 12.96 6.36 -1.27
N GLN A 118 13.06 6.63 -2.58
CA GLN A 118 13.69 5.72 -3.55
C GLN A 118 15.16 5.41 -3.25
N ASN A 119 15.88 6.31 -2.55
CA ASN A 119 17.25 6.08 -2.12
C ASN A 119 17.38 5.37 -0.76
N GLY A 120 16.23 5.04 -0.12
CA GLY A 120 16.18 4.31 1.14
C GLY A 120 16.58 5.11 2.39
N LYS A 121 16.80 6.43 2.28
CA LYS A 121 17.38 7.22 3.38
C LYS A 121 16.37 7.89 4.30
N TRP A 122 15.08 7.96 3.89
CA TRP A 122 14.05 8.63 4.66
C TRP A 122 12.74 7.84 4.67
N LEU A 123 12.14 7.77 5.85
CA LEU A 123 10.79 7.25 6.05
C LEU A 123 9.82 8.39 6.31
N ALA A 124 8.58 8.23 5.87
CA ALA A 124 7.44 9.08 6.23
C ALA A 124 6.35 8.22 6.86
N VAL A 125 5.78 8.67 7.97
CA VAL A 125 4.77 7.95 8.75
C VAL A 125 3.57 8.85 8.99
N ALA A 126 2.38 8.29 8.79
CA ALA A 126 1.11 8.92 9.10
C ALA A 126 0.56 8.35 10.41
N ASN A 127 0.21 9.22 11.37
CA ASN A 127 -0.39 8.89 12.66
C ASN A 127 -1.88 9.24 12.62
N TYR A 128 -2.75 8.24 12.47
CA TYR A 128 -4.19 8.43 12.27
C TYR A 128 -4.86 9.13 13.44
N SER A 129 -4.84 8.52 14.63
CA SER A 129 -5.50 9.09 15.82
C SER A 129 -4.80 10.32 16.33
N GLY A 130 -3.51 10.47 16.05
CA GLY A 130 -2.75 11.66 16.41
C GLY A 130 -2.92 12.83 15.46
N GLY A 131 -3.56 12.64 14.27
CA GLY A 131 -3.75 13.69 13.27
C GLY A 131 -2.44 14.33 12.82
N SER A 132 -1.37 13.54 12.63
CA SER A 132 -0.03 14.05 12.40
C SER A 132 0.78 13.18 11.44
N LEU A 133 1.88 13.71 10.96
CA LEU A 133 2.89 12.97 10.21
C LEU A 133 4.29 13.22 10.80
N ALA A 134 5.19 12.26 10.59
CA ALA A 134 6.59 12.41 10.95
C ALA A 134 7.50 11.81 9.87
N VAL A 135 8.72 12.39 9.74
CA VAL A 135 9.75 11.90 8.82
C VAL A 135 11.02 11.56 9.57
N PHE A 136 11.66 10.48 9.15
CA PHE A 136 12.75 9.84 9.88
C PHE A 136 13.94 9.60 8.97
N PRO A 137 15.16 9.99 9.36
CA PRO A 137 16.37 9.53 8.69
C PRO A 137 16.60 8.03 8.96
N VAL A 138 17.17 7.35 7.98
CA VAL A 138 17.59 5.95 8.05
C VAL A 138 19.11 5.89 7.96
N ASN A 139 19.73 5.16 8.87
CA ASN A 139 21.18 4.90 8.89
C ASN A 139 21.56 3.85 7.84
N THR A 140 22.84 3.79 7.52
CA THR A 140 23.39 2.82 6.56
C THR A 140 23.28 1.35 7.00
N ASP A 141 23.13 1.12 8.31
CA ASP A 141 22.89 -0.21 8.90
C ASP A 141 21.38 -0.57 8.96
N GLY A 142 20.51 0.24 8.35
CA GLY A 142 19.07 0.04 8.33
C GLY A 142 18.34 0.50 9.60
N SER A 143 19.04 0.95 10.65
CA SER A 143 18.38 1.48 11.85
C SER A 143 17.69 2.82 11.57
N VAL A 144 16.54 3.05 12.23
CA VAL A 144 15.78 4.29 12.13
C VAL A 144 16.24 5.26 13.22
N GLN A 145 16.55 6.51 12.82
CA GLN A 145 16.81 7.58 13.77
C GLN A 145 15.52 8.15 14.36
N PRO A 146 15.54 8.88 15.50
CA PRO A 146 14.40 9.69 15.92
C PRO A 146 13.91 10.60 14.77
N PHE A 147 12.62 10.95 14.77
CA PHE A 147 12.10 11.82 13.71
C PHE A 147 12.85 13.15 13.63
N ALA A 148 13.18 13.57 12.41
CA ALA A 148 13.77 14.88 12.14
C ALA A 148 12.69 15.97 12.19
N GLN A 149 11.46 15.64 11.82
CA GLN A 149 10.35 16.56 11.86
C GLN A 149 9.04 15.82 12.14
N HIS A 150 8.20 16.41 12.99
CA HIS A 150 6.83 15.98 13.30
C HIS A 150 5.89 17.17 13.06
N ILE A 151 4.84 16.96 12.26
CA ILE A 151 3.87 17.99 11.91
C ILE A 151 2.48 17.52 12.37
N VAL A 152 1.84 18.32 13.20
CA VAL A 152 0.46 18.10 13.66
C VAL A 152 -0.46 18.93 12.77
N HIS A 153 -1.44 18.28 12.14
CA HIS A 153 -2.49 18.97 11.41
C HIS A 153 -3.51 19.61 12.38
N THR A 154 -4.23 20.60 11.91
CA THR A 154 -5.26 21.30 12.70
C THR A 154 -6.52 21.50 11.86
N GLY A 155 -7.67 21.48 12.48
CA GLY A 155 -8.96 21.65 11.81
C GLY A 155 -9.90 20.48 12.08
N LYS A 156 -10.98 20.43 11.33
CA LYS A 156 -11.99 19.37 11.35
C LYS A 156 -12.77 19.38 10.04
N GLY A 157 -13.36 18.24 9.68
CA GLY A 157 -14.27 18.11 8.54
C GLY A 157 -15.74 18.25 8.93
N THR A 158 -16.61 17.76 8.06
CA THR A 158 -18.07 17.90 8.17
C THR A 158 -18.74 16.77 8.94
N ASN A 159 -18.10 15.60 9.05
CA ASN A 159 -18.65 14.46 9.77
C ASN A 159 -18.22 14.51 11.26
N PRO A 160 -19.14 14.78 12.21
CA PRO A 160 -18.78 14.97 13.60
C PRO A 160 -18.30 13.72 14.33
N GLN A 161 -18.51 12.53 13.76
CA GLN A 161 -18.10 11.24 14.32
C GLN A 161 -16.77 10.73 13.79
N ARG A 162 -16.41 11.15 12.58
CA ARG A 162 -15.24 10.63 11.88
C ARG A 162 -14.24 11.72 11.48
N GLN A 163 -14.61 13.00 11.62
CA GLN A 163 -13.81 14.15 11.21
C GLN A 163 -13.82 15.25 12.28
N GLU A 164 -13.94 14.87 13.56
CA GLU A 164 -13.91 15.77 14.71
C GLU A 164 -12.56 16.48 14.88
N LYS A 165 -11.52 15.89 14.25
CA LYS A 165 -10.14 16.38 14.21
C LYS A 165 -9.41 15.82 12.97
N PRO A 166 -8.15 16.20 12.72
CA PRO A 166 -7.36 15.58 11.65
C PRO A 166 -7.14 14.09 11.92
N HIS A 167 -7.12 13.31 10.81
CA HIS A 167 -6.82 11.89 10.78
C HIS A 167 -5.94 11.58 9.59
N VAL A 168 -4.63 11.87 9.69
CA VAL A 168 -3.67 11.60 8.61
C VAL A 168 -3.58 10.11 8.38
N HIS A 169 -4.09 9.64 7.23
CA HIS A 169 -4.24 8.20 6.99
C HIS A 169 -3.07 7.60 6.21
N SER A 170 -2.40 8.38 5.41
CA SER A 170 -1.23 7.91 4.67
C SER A 170 -0.24 9.04 4.37
N ALA A 171 0.98 8.67 3.99
CA ALA A 171 2.04 9.57 3.59
C ALA A 171 2.82 8.92 2.44
N PHE A 172 2.85 9.57 1.27
CA PHE A 172 3.47 9.06 0.06
C PHE A 172 4.47 10.06 -0.51
N PHE A 173 5.71 9.64 -0.68
CA PHE A 173 6.64 10.43 -1.48
C PHE A 173 6.21 10.44 -2.96
N SER A 174 6.35 11.59 -3.62
CA SER A 174 6.19 11.68 -5.07
C SER A 174 7.23 10.81 -5.78
N PRO A 175 6.98 10.37 -7.03
CA PRO A 175 7.91 9.51 -7.77
C PRO A 175 9.32 10.10 -7.94
N ASP A 176 9.48 11.40 -7.87
CA ASP A 176 10.78 12.10 -7.91
C ASP A 176 11.34 12.44 -6.52
N ASN A 177 10.67 12.02 -5.45
CA ASN A 177 10.98 12.32 -4.04
C ASN A 177 11.05 13.82 -3.67
N LYS A 178 10.51 14.72 -4.51
CA LYS A 178 10.51 16.16 -4.18
C LYS A 178 9.37 16.59 -3.28
N PHE A 179 8.30 15.81 -3.23
CA PHE A 179 7.11 16.09 -2.45
C PHE A 179 6.68 14.91 -1.59
N LEU A 180 6.02 15.23 -0.48
CA LEU A 180 5.30 14.27 0.36
C LEU A 180 3.81 14.65 0.33
N LEU A 181 2.96 13.71 -0.08
CA LEU A 181 1.51 13.85 -0.14
C LEU A 181 0.89 13.08 1.02
N THR A 182 0.03 13.74 1.80
CA THR A 182 -0.54 13.17 3.02
C THR A 182 -2.06 13.30 3.02
N PRO A 183 -2.80 12.28 2.52
CA PRO A 183 -4.24 12.22 2.68
C PRO A 183 -4.67 12.31 4.14
N ASP A 184 -5.54 13.25 4.45
CA ASP A 184 -6.10 13.47 5.79
C ASP A 184 -7.62 13.25 5.74
N LEU A 185 -8.05 12.11 6.29
CA LEU A 185 -9.46 11.72 6.34
C LEU A 185 -10.30 12.73 7.14
N GLY A 186 -9.73 13.28 8.20
CA GLY A 186 -10.42 14.21 9.10
C GLY A 186 -10.61 15.60 8.52
N LEU A 187 -9.82 15.98 7.48
CA LEU A 187 -9.85 17.33 6.91
C LEU A 187 -10.41 17.37 5.48
N ASP A 188 -10.74 16.22 4.86
CA ASP A 188 -11.13 16.14 3.45
C ASP A 188 -10.11 16.79 2.51
N GLN A 189 -8.82 16.55 2.76
CA GLN A 189 -7.75 17.11 1.92
C GLN A 189 -6.54 16.17 1.81
N VAL A 190 -5.74 16.38 0.78
CA VAL A 190 -4.38 15.85 0.67
C VAL A 190 -3.42 17.00 0.94
N SER A 191 -2.78 17.02 2.11
CA SER A 191 -1.74 18.01 2.39
C SER A 191 -0.47 17.69 1.61
N ILE A 192 0.21 18.71 1.10
CA ILE A 192 1.36 18.57 0.20
C ILE A 192 2.52 19.37 0.77
N TYR A 193 3.63 18.68 0.96
CA TYR A 193 4.88 19.26 1.46
C TYR A 193 5.98 19.09 0.42
N GLN A 194 6.78 20.14 0.23
CA GLN A 194 8.06 20.01 -0.45
C GLN A 194 9.01 19.28 0.49
N PHE A 195 9.68 18.25 -0.02
CA PHE A 195 10.67 17.48 0.71
C PHE A 195 12.08 17.87 0.29
N THR A 196 12.92 18.22 1.26
CA THR A 196 14.34 18.59 1.05
C THR A 196 15.21 17.71 1.93
N GLU A 197 15.84 16.71 1.32
CA GLU A 197 16.75 15.81 2.02
C GLU A 197 17.94 16.57 2.65
N GLY A 198 18.29 16.22 3.88
CA GLY A 198 19.41 16.83 4.61
C GLY A 198 19.13 18.20 5.24
N SER A 199 17.92 18.72 5.10
CA SER A 199 17.48 19.93 5.82
C SER A 199 17.16 19.61 7.29
N GLU A 200 17.37 20.56 8.20
CA GLU A 200 16.90 20.48 9.59
C GLU A 200 15.35 20.37 9.67
N LYS A 201 14.68 20.98 8.69
CA LYS A 201 13.23 20.86 8.50
C LYS A 201 12.97 20.35 7.08
N PRO A 202 13.01 19.02 6.89
CA PRO A 202 12.91 18.42 5.56
C PRO A 202 11.56 18.64 4.87
N LEU A 203 10.51 18.98 5.60
CA LEU A 203 9.19 19.27 5.06
C LEU A 203 8.82 20.74 5.24
N THR A 204 8.51 21.38 4.13
CA THR A 204 7.90 22.74 4.10
C THR A 204 6.62 22.68 3.28
N PRO A 205 5.59 23.48 3.61
CA PRO A 205 4.37 23.53 2.78
C PRO A 205 4.72 23.79 1.31
N ALA A 206 4.11 23.05 0.40
CA ALA A 206 4.27 23.30 -1.05
C ALA A 206 3.63 24.64 -1.44
N ALA A 207 3.91 25.12 -2.65
CA ALA A 207 3.31 26.36 -3.19
C ALA A 207 1.76 26.32 -3.19
N LYS A 208 1.18 25.12 -3.43
CA LYS A 208 -0.21 24.78 -3.09
C LYS A 208 -0.15 23.75 -1.96
N PRO A 209 -0.41 24.15 -0.71
CA PRO A 209 -0.12 23.31 0.45
C PRO A 209 -1.10 22.13 0.64
N TYR A 210 -2.20 22.12 -0.12
CA TYR A 210 -3.13 20.99 -0.13
C TYR A 210 -3.96 20.96 -1.44
N ALA A 211 -4.51 19.78 -1.72
CA ALA A 211 -5.59 19.57 -2.67
C ALA A 211 -6.86 19.17 -1.89
N GLU A 212 -7.98 19.80 -2.20
CA GLU A 212 -9.27 19.49 -1.59
C GLU A 212 -9.86 18.23 -2.19
N ALA A 213 -10.45 17.38 -1.33
CA ALA A 213 -11.36 16.32 -1.69
C ALA A 213 -12.81 16.81 -1.48
N VAL A 214 -13.79 16.02 -1.90
CA VAL A 214 -15.20 16.31 -1.64
C VAL A 214 -15.46 16.23 -0.13
N MET A 215 -16.21 17.18 0.41
CA MET A 215 -16.50 17.24 1.84
C MET A 215 -17.21 16.00 2.35
N GLY A 216 -16.76 15.47 3.49
CA GLY A 216 -17.32 14.28 4.14
C GLY A 216 -16.86 12.95 3.53
N THR A 217 -15.92 12.97 2.56
CA THR A 217 -15.53 11.74 1.84
C THR A 217 -14.35 11.00 2.45
N GLY A 218 -13.51 11.67 3.22
CA GLY A 218 -12.40 11.08 3.95
C GLY A 218 -11.30 10.47 3.07
N PRO A 219 -10.36 11.27 2.56
CA PRO A 219 -9.17 10.80 1.85
C PRO A 219 -8.38 9.78 2.65
N ARG A 220 -7.97 8.66 1.98
CA ARG A 220 -7.34 7.56 2.71
C ARG A 220 -5.97 7.16 2.16
N HIS A 221 -5.92 6.50 1.02
CA HIS A 221 -4.71 6.12 0.31
C HIS A 221 -4.71 6.73 -1.09
N LEU A 222 -3.53 6.83 -1.67
CA LEU A 222 -3.39 7.27 -3.06
C LEU A 222 -2.40 6.39 -3.82
N GLU A 223 -2.52 6.42 -5.15
CA GLU A 223 -1.62 5.74 -6.07
C GLU A 223 -1.23 6.70 -7.19
N PHE A 224 0.06 6.77 -7.51
CA PHE A 224 0.54 7.52 -8.68
C PHE A 224 0.45 6.69 -9.95
N SER A 225 0.12 7.31 -11.08
CA SER A 225 0.40 6.69 -12.37
C SER A 225 1.89 6.44 -12.53
N LYS A 226 2.27 5.45 -13.34
CA LYS A 226 3.67 5.06 -13.52
C LYS A 226 4.57 6.20 -14.07
N ASP A 227 3.97 7.10 -14.86
CA ASP A 227 4.66 8.28 -15.41
C ASP A 227 4.58 9.51 -14.47
N GLY A 228 3.95 9.36 -13.31
CA GLY A 228 3.81 10.40 -12.29
C GLY A 228 2.86 11.55 -12.65
N LYS A 229 2.08 11.44 -13.74
CA LYS A 229 1.21 12.54 -14.19
C LYS A 229 -0.16 12.57 -13.54
N PHE A 230 -0.61 11.44 -13.00
CA PHE A 230 -1.92 11.29 -12.38
C PHE A 230 -1.80 10.74 -10.96
N VAL A 231 -2.74 11.13 -10.11
CA VAL A 231 -2.93 10.61 -8.76
C VAL A 231 -4.36 10.11 -8.64
N TYR A 232 -4.50 8.90 -8.12
CA TYR A 232 -5.77 8.24 -7.82
C TYR A 232 -5.93 8.17 -6.31
N LEU A 233 -6.91 8.87 -5.76
CA LEU A 233 -7.18 9.00 -4.33
C LEU A 233 -8.42 8.19 -3.98
N ILE A 234 -8.31 7.21 -3.08
CA ILE A 234 -9.46 6.49 -2.54
C ILE A 234 -10.07 7.25 -1.36
N GLU A 235 -11.38 7.42 -1.36
CA GLU A 235 -12.17 8.10 -0.35
C GLU A 235 -12.88 7.07 0.53
N GLU A 236 -12.47 6.94 1.81
CA GLU A 236 -12.96 5.89 2.70
C GLU A 236 -14.47 5.97 2.95
N MET A 237 -14.96 7.17 3.28
CA MET A 237 -16.35 7.42 3.61
C MET A 237 -17.18 7.81 2.39
N GLY A 238 -16.51 8.29 1.33
CA GLY A 238 -17.14 8.69 0.08
C GLY A 238 -17.42 7.54 -0.87
N GLY A 239 -16.74 6.39 -0.69
CA GLY A 239 -16.92 5.24 -1.56
C GLY A 239 -16.56 5.51 -3.02
N ALA A 240 -15.51 6.26 -3.27
CA ALA A 240 -15.15 6.69 -4.61
C ALA A 240 -13.63 6.78 -4.80
N VAL A 241 -13.22 6.87 -6.05
CA VAL A 241 -11.88 7.25 -6.47
C VAL A 241 -11.94 8.64 -7.09
N SER A 242 -11.21 9.59 -6.50
CA SER A 242 -10.95 10.89 -7.10
C SER A 242 -9.67 10.84 -7.92
N VAL A 243 -9.72 11.32 -9.16
CA VAL A 243 -8.59 11.36 -10.10
C VAL A 243 -8.11 12.80 -10.26
N PHE A 244 -6.80 12.97 -10.15
CA PHE A 244 -6.15 14.27 -10.30
C PHE A 244 -5.06 14.19 -11.36
N THR A 245 -4.86 15.27 -12.11
CA THR A 245 -3.56 15.49 -12.73
C THR A 245 -2.55 15.92 -11.66
N TYR A 246 -1.30 15.51 -11.82
CA TYR A 246 -0.22 15.87 -10.90
C TYR A 246 0.96 16.49 -11.67
N HIS A 247 1.42 17.61 -11.19
CA HIS A 247 2.60 18.27 -11.72
C HIS A 247 3.26 19.09 -10.61
N ASP A 248 4.51 18.76 -10.28
CA ASP A 248 5.39 19.55 -9.39
C ASP A 248 4.70 19.98 -8.07
N GLY A 249 4.11 19.00 -7.36
CA GLY A 249 3.40 19.22 -6.09
C GLY A 249 2.00 19.81 -6.22
N VAL A 250 1.47 19.95 -7.43
CA VAL A 250 0.12 20.46 -7.67
C VAL A 250 -0.79 19.33 -8.13
N MET A 251 -1.89 19.10 -7.42
CA MET A 251 -2.98 18.20 -7.80
C MET A 251 -4.17 19.01 -8.31
N THR A 252 -4.69 18.65 -9.50
CA THR A 252 -5.88 19.28 -10.08
C THR A 252 -6.92 18.20 -10.36
N PRO A 253 -8.15 18.28 -9.79
CA PRO A 253 -9.16 17.23 -9.96
C PRO A 253 -9.67 17.19 -11.40
N ILE A 254 -9.84 15.98 -11.96
CA ILE A 254 -10.36 15.75 -13.31
C ILE A 254 -11.54 14.80 -13.36
N GLN A 255 -11.69 13.90 -12.38
CA GLN A 255 -12.78 12.94 -12.32
C GLN A 255 -13.01 12.45 -10.89
N ARG A 256 -14.24 12.03 -10.60
CA ARG A 256 -14.59 11.22 -9.43
C ARG A 256 -15.51 10.10 -9.88
N VAL A 257 -15.20 8.85 -9.47
CA VAL A 257 -15.93 7.63 -9.88
C VAL A 257 -16.24 6.80 -8.66
N ASP A 258 -17.50 6.37 -8.51
CA ASP A 258 -17.92 5.53 -7.39
C ASP A 258 -17.30 4.13 -7.47
N THR A 259 -16.92 3.57 -6.31
CA THR A 259 -16.42 2.19 -6.18
C THR A 259 -17.56 1.19 -5.97
N HIS A 260 -18.78 1.67 -5.91
CA HIS A 260 -20.02 0.93 -5.62
C HIS A 260 -20.94 0.89 -6.84
N PRO A 261 -21.84 -0.10 -6.94
CA PRO A 261 -22.94 -0.03 -7.89
C PRO A 261 -23.93 1.07 -7.47
N ALA A 262 -24.63 1.67 -8.42
CA ALA A 262 -25.63 2.72 -8.16
C ALA A 262 -26.79 2.24 -7.23
N THR A 263 -26.94 0.94 -7.04
CA THR A 263 -27.94 0.32 -6.15
C THR A 263 -27.46 0.18 -4.71
N PHE A 264 -26.20 0.48 -4.42
CA PHE A 264 -25.68 0.40 -3.05
C PHE A 264 -26.23 1.55 -2.21
N THR A 265 -26.83 1.22 -1.08
CA THR A 265 -27.43 2.17 -0.13
C THR A 265 -26.83 2.09 1.27
N GLY A 266 -25.80 1.23 1.44
CA GLY A 266 -25.07 1.04 2.70
C GLY A 266 -24.10 2.16 3.01
N GLN A 267 -23.31 1.97 4.07
CA GLN A 267 -22.23 2.88 4.44
C GLN A 267 -20.94 2.49 3.71
N PRO A 268 -20.35 3.37 2.89
CA PRO A 268 -19.07 3.09 2.26
C PRO A 268 -17.95 2.84 3.29
N GLY A 269 -17.03 1.98 2.89
CA GLY A 269 -15.87 1.64 3.71
C GLY A 269 -14.65 1.33 2.84
N SER A 270 -14.42 2.13 1.80
CA SER A 270 -13.31 1.91 0.88
C SER A 270 -11.97 1.96 1.61
N ALA A 271 -10.99 1.19 1.14
CA ALA A 271 -9.75 1.03 1.90
C ALA A 271 -8.48 1.26 1.08
N ASP A 272 -8.18 0.38 0.17
CA ASP A 272 -6.90 0.39 -0.53
C ASP A 272 -7.06 0.54 -2.04
N ILE A 273 -6.00 0.97 -2.71
CA ILE A 273 -6.04 1.32 -4.14
C ILE A 273 -4.69 1.01 -4.79
N HIS A 274 -4.71 0.29 -5.91
CA HIS A 274 -3.50 -0.03 -6.67
C HIS A 274 -3.74 -0.06 -8.17
N LEU A 275 -2.78 0.49 -8.91
CA LEU A 275 -2.65 0.31 -10.36
C LEU A 275 -1.97 -1.01 -10.69
N SER A 276 -2.42 -1.63 -11.76
CA SER A 276 -1.68 -2.74 -12.35
C SER A 276 -0.31 -2.28 -12.87
N PRO A 277 0.74 -3.14 -12.83
CA PRO A 277 2.08 -2.78 -13.30
C PRO A 277 2.16 -2.29 -14.76
N ASP A 278 1.19 -2.67 -15.60
CA ASP A 278 1.06 -2.20 -16.98
C ASP A 278 0.26 -0.89 -17.12
N GLY A 279 -0.29 -0.38 -16.00
CA GLY A 279 -1.07 0.85 -15.93
C GLY A 279 -2.43 0.79 -16.64
N LYS A 280 -2.93 -0.42 -16.98
CA LYS A 280 -4.20 -0.56 -17.71
C LYS A 280 -5.42 -0.63 -16.82
N PHE A 281 -5.26 -1.09 -15.58
CA PHE A 281 -6.35 -1.29 -14.64
C PHE A 281 -6.01 -0.72 -13.27
N LEU A 282 -7.01 -0.12 -12.64
CA LEU A 282 -7.00 0.28 -11.24
C LEU A 282 -7.97 -0.59 -10.47
N TYR A 283 -7.57 -0.99 -9.27
CA TYR A 283 -8.40 -1.74 -8.33
C TYR A 283 -8.56 -0.93 -7.05
N ALA A 284 -9.74 -0.99 -6.45
CA ALA A 284 -10.05 -0.33 -5.19
C ALA A 284 -10.86 -1.27 -4.30
N SER A 285 -10.46 -1.45 -3.03
CA SER A 285 -11.16 -2.36 -2.12
C SER A 285 -12.23 -1.65 -1.30
N ASN A 286 -13.37 -2.32 -1.10
CA ASN A 286 -14.48 -1.90 -0.25
C ASN A 286 -14.69 -2.90 0.87
N ARG A 287 -14.73 -2.43 2.11
CA ARG A 287 -15.00 -3.20 3.33
C ARG A 287 -16.48 -3.12 3.71
N GLY A 288 -16.80 -3.65 4.89
CA GLY A 288 -18.14 -3.54 5.47
C GLY A 288 -19.12 -4.51 4.84
N GLU A 289 -20.22 -4.01 4.30
CA GLU A 289 -21.27 -4.85 3.72
C GLU A 289 -20.87 -5.43 2.36
N GLU A 290 -19.96 -4.78 1.63
CA GLU A 290 -19.63 -5.16 0.26
C GLU A 290 -18.54 -6.21 0.15
N ASN A 291 -17.42 -6.01 0.86
CA ASN A 291 -16.25 -6.89 0.82
C ASN A 291 -15.86 -7.30 -0.61
N ASN A 292 -15.62 -6.28 -1.44
CA ASN A 292 -15.31 -6.46 -2.85
C ASN A 292 -14.14 -5.59 -3.32
N LEU A 293 -13.71 -5.80 -4.55
CA LEU A 293 -12.81 -4.95 -5.31
C LEU A 293 -13.59 -4.31 -6.45
N ALA A 294 -13.60 -2.99 -6.54
CA ALA A 294 -13.99 -2.27 -7.75
C ALA A 294 -12.84 -2.33 -8.76
N ILE A 295 -13.17 -2.58 -10.02
CA ILE A 295 -12.22 -2.72 -11.13
C ILE A 295 -12.51 -1.62 -12.14
N PHE A 296 -11.47 -0.87 -12.50
CA PHE A 296 -11.56 0.19 -13.49
C PHE A 296 -10.53 -0.05 -14.59
N SER A 297 -10.93 0.18 -15.84
CA SER A 297 -9.96 0.40 -16.92
C SER A 297 -9.45 1.84 -16.89
N VAL A 298 -8.19 2.04 -17.21
CA VAL A 298 -7.49 3.33 -17.17
C VAL A 298 -7.17 3.78 -18.59
N ASP A 299 -7.65 4.95 -18.98
CA ASP A 299 -7.10 5.66 -20.13
C ASP A 299 -5.77 6.32 -19.73
N ARG A 300 -4.65 5.72 -20.13
CA ARG A 300 -3.32 6.19 -19.75
C ARG A 300 -2.95 7.57 -20.31
N SER A 301 -3.67 8.05 -21.31
CA SER A 301 -3.43 9.37 -21.89
C SER A 301 -4.09 10.51 -21.12
N SER A 302 -5.28 10.26 -20.57
CA SER A 302 -6.07 11.24 -19.81
C SER A 302 -6.09 10.97 -18.31
N GLY A 303 -5.66 9.77 -17.85
CA GLY A 303 -5.78 9.31 -16.48
C GLY A 303 -7.20 8.88 -16.06
N MET A 304 -8.19 9.04 -16.95
CA MET A 304 -9.59 8.79 -16.62
C MET A 304 -9.89 7.31 -16.45
N LEU A 305 -10.83 7.03 -15.55
CA LEU A 305 -11.29 5.69 -15.18
C LEU A 305 -12.65 5.38 -15.81
N THR A 306 -12.81 4.14 -16.25
CA THR A 306 -14.11 3.58 -16.64
C THR A 306 -14.34 2.31 -15.81
N THR A 307 -15.50 2.21 -15.15
CA THR A 307 -15.87 1.02 -14.36
C THR A 307 -15.93 -0.21 -15.25
N SER A 308 -15.20 -1.26 -14.87
CA SER A 308 -15.11 -2.53 -15.59
C SER A 308 -15.81 -3.67 -14.86
N GLY A 309 -16.06 -3.55 -13.55
CA GLY A 309 -16.76 -4.56 -12.77
C GLY A 309 -16.47 -4.51 -11.27
N LEU A 310 -17.03 -5.50 -10.57
CA LEU A 310 -16.83 -5.74 -9.15
C LEU A 310 -16.43 -7.21 -8.95
N GLN A 311 -15.55 -7.47 -8.00
CA GLN A 311 -15.12 -8.81 -7.62
C GLN A 311 -15.24 -9.00 -6.12
N SER A 312 -16.02 -9.99 -5.66
CA SER A 312 -16.01 -10.38 -4.24
C SER A 312 -14.61 -10.78 -3.81
N THR A 313 -14.19 -10.34 -2.61
CA THR A 313 -12.89 -10.71 -2.03
C THR A 313 -12.90 -12.10 -1.38
N LEU A 314 -14.05 -12.77 -1.36
CA LEU A 314 -14.23 -14.11 -0.78
C LEU A 314 -13.79 -14.19 0.69
N GLY A 315 -13.99 -13.09 1.41
CA GLY A 315 -13.72 -12.90 2.82
C GLY A 315 -14.22 -11.55 3.28
N GLU A 316 -13.94 -11.17 4.53
CA GLU A 316 -14.45 -9.95 5.14
C GLU A 316 -13.32 -9.00 5.55
N GLY A 317 -13.55 -7.70 5.32
CA GLY A 317 -12.64 -6.64 5.70
C GLY A 317 -11.38 -6.59 4.83
N PRO A 318 -11.49 -6.50 3.48
CA PRO A 318 -10.33 -6.35 2.57
C PRO A 318 -9.64 -4.99 2.79
N ARG A 319 -8.86 -4.89 3.89
CA ARG A 319 -8.21 -3.65 4.31
C ARG A 319 -7.06 -3.26 3.39
N ASN A 320 -6.38 -4.25 2.83
CA ASN A 320 -5.25 -4.08 1.91
C ASN A 320 -5.27 -5.20 0.87
N PHE A 321 -4.74 -4.91 -0.28
CA PHE A 321 -4.43 -5.90 -1.31
C PHE A 321 -3.16 -5.48 -2.04
N MET A 322 -2.62 -6.35 -2.87
CA MET A 322 -1.50 -6.01 -3.74
C MET A 322 -1.59 -6.74 -5.07
N ILE A 323 -0.95 -6.19 -6.08
CA ILE A 323 -0.72 -6.88 -7.35
C ILE A 323 0.75 -7.31 -7.36
N ASP A 324 1.00 -8.59 -7.70
CA ASP A 324 2.36 -9.11 -7.76
C ASP A 324 3.20 -8.36 -8.82
N PRO A 325 4.53 -8.30 -8.68
CA PRO A 325 5.37 -7.53 -9.62
C PRO A 325 5.30 -7.99 -11.08
N THR A 326 4.86 -9.23 -11.35
CA THR A 326 4.62 -9.70 -12.73
C THR A 326 3.31 -9.19 -13.31
N GLY A 327 2.41 -8.68 -12.48
CA GLY A 327 1.07 -8.26 -12.84
C GLY A 327 0.09 -9.39 -13.11
N LYS A 328 0.47 -10.64 -12.88
CA LYS A 328 -0.38 -11.81 -13.16
C LYS A 328 -1.37 -12.12 -12.05
N TYR A 329 -1.05 -11.74 -10.82
CA TYR A 329 -1.83 -12.09 -9.64
C TYR A 329 -2.19 -10.85 -8.84
N LEU A 330 -3.33 -10.93 -8.17
CA LEU A 330 -3.77 -9.97 -7.16
C LEU A 330 -4.07 -10.73 -5.87
N LEU A 331 -3.48 -10.29 -4.76
CA LEU A 331 -3.61 -10.91 -3.44
C LEU A 331 -4.39 -9.97 -2.53
N VAL A 332 -5.45 -10.47 -1.90
CA VAL A 332 -6.31 -9.68 -1.00
C VAL A 332 -6.16 -10.15 0.44
N ALA A 333 -5.84 -9.22 1.33
CA ALA A 333 -5.80 -9.45 2.77
C ALA A 333 -7.17 -9.15 3.40
N ASN A 334 -7.93 -10.19 3.70
CA ASN A 334 -9.22 -10.09 4.38
C ASN A 334 -9.00 -10.17 5.90
N GLN A 335 -8.98 -9.00 6.53
CA GLN A 335 -8.63 -8.87 7.95
C GLN A 335 -9.52 -9.70 8.88
N LYS A 336 -10.86 -9.64 8.69
CA LYS A 336 -11.82 -10.23 9.62
C LYS A 336 -11.93 -11.75 9.49
N THR A 337 -11.82 -12.26 8.27
CA THR A 337 -11.83 -13.71 8.00
C THR A 337 -10.47 -14.36 8.12
N SER A 338 -9.40 -13.56 8.39
CA SER A 338 -8.03 -14.07 8.60
C SER A 338 -7.52 -14.92 7.43
N ASN A 339 -7.77 -14.49 6.20
CA ASN A 339 -7.28 -15.17 5.00
C ASN A 339 -6.67 -14.22 3.98
N VAL A 340 -5.78 -14.74 3.17
CA VAL A 340 -5.30 -14.10 1.95
C VAL A 340 -5.79 -14.90 0.76
N ILE A 341 -6.56 -14.25 -0.12
CA ILE A 341 -7.05 -14.84 -1.37
C ILE A 341 -6.13 -14.43 -2.50
N VAL A 342 -5.71 -15.39 -3.31
CA VAL A 342 -4.91 -15.16 -4.52
C VAL A 342 -5.82 -15.28 -5.74
N PHE A 343 -5.90 -14.20 -6.49
CA PHE A 343 -6.59 -14.16 -7.77
C PHE A 343 -5.58 -14.12 -8.92
N LYS A 344 -5.86 -14.89 -9.97
CA LYS A 344 -5.23 -14.73 -11.27
C LYS A 344 -5.91 -13.59 -12.03
N ARG A 345 -5.12 -12.65 -12.54
CA ARG A 345 -5.62 -11.50 -13.31
C ARG A 345 -5.69 -11.84 -14.80
N ASN A 346 -6.78 -11.47 -15.44
CA ASN A 346 -6.84 -11.38 -16.88
C ASN A 346 -6.22 -10.04 -17.33
N LEU A 347 -5.09 -10.07 -18.01
CA LEU A 347 -4.31 -8.89 -18.39
C LEU A 347 -4.99 -8.01 -19.45
N ASN A 348 -6.05 -8.53 -20.12
CA ASN A 348 -6.80 -7.79 -21.13
C ASN A 348 -8.09 -7.17 -20.61
N THR A 349 -8.75 -7.80 -19.65
CA THR A 349 -10.06 -7.36 -19.12
C THR A 349 -9.99 -6.84 -17.69
N GLY A 350 -8.89 -7.10 -16.96
CA GLY A 350 -8.76 -6.79 -15.54
C GLY A 350 -9.53 -7.72 -14.60
N SER A 351 -10.33 -8.67 -15.13
CA SER A 351 -11.12 -9.60 -14.32
C SER A 351 -10.23 -10.55 -13.51
N LEU A 352 -10.78 -11.05 -12.40
CA LEU A 352 -10.09 -11.84 -11.40
C LEU A 352 -10.72 -13.22 -11.28
N GLU A 353 -9.89 -14.26 -11.19
CA GLU A 353 -10.28 -15.65 -10.97
C GLU A 353 -9.54 -16.18 -9.73
N LYS A 354 -10.26 -16.67 -8.71
CA LYS A 354 -9.64 -17.27 -7.52
C LYS A 354 -8.85 -18.51 -7.92
N ILE A 355 -7.59 -18.58 -7.48
CA ILE A 355 -6.73 -19.75 -7.69
C ILE A 355 -6.21 -20.36 -6.39
N ASN A 356 -6.04 -19.54 -5.34
CA ASN A 356 -5.48 -20.04 -4.08
C ASN A 356 -6.03 -19.24 -2.88
N GLU A 357 -5.87 -19.81 -1.68
CA GLU A 357 -6.20 -19.21 -0.40
C GLU A 357 -5.28 -19.77 0.69
N ILE A 358 -4.83 -18.88 1.58
CA ILE A 358 -4.08 -19.25 2.78
C ILE A 358 -4.66 -18.57 4.02
N GLU A 359 -4.56 -19.23 5.18
CA GLU A 359 -4.85 -18.60 6.47
C GLU A 359 -3.68 -17.70 6.88
N VAL A 360 -3.99 -16.43 7.18
CA VAL A 360 -3.06 -15.46 7.78
C VAL A 360 -3.83 -14.71 8.85
N PRO A 361 -3.44 -14.76 10.14
CA PRO A 361 -4.19 -14.12 11.21
C PRO A 361 -4.23 -12.59 11.06
N ASN A 362 -5.43 -12.00 10.98
CA ASN A 362 -5.69 -10.56 10.88
C ASN A 362 -4.78 -9.81 9.88
N PRO A 363 -4.66 -10.21 8.61
CA PRO A 363 -3.75 -9.59 7.65
C PRO A 363 -4.28 -8.21 7.24
N VAL A 364 -3.42 -7.18 7.25
CA VAL A 364 -3.82 -5.79 6.95
C VAL A 364 -2.84 -5.04 6.06
N CYS A 365 -1.71 -5.66 5.68
CA CYS A 365 -0.75 -5.11 4.73
C CYS A 365 0.01 -6.25 4.05
N LEU A 366 0.10 -6.19 2.72
CA LEU A 366 0.90 -7.14 1.92
C LEU A 366 1.98 -6.38 1.15
N LYS A 367 3.21 -6.90 1.15
CA LYS A 367 4.33 -6.39 0.35
C LYS A 367 5.10 -7.55 -0.26
N MET A 368 5.74 -7.34 -1.41
CA MET A 368 6.57 -8.35 -2.07
C MET A 368 7.98 -7.85 -2.35
N LEU A 369 8.93 -8.75 -2.21
CA LEU A 369 10.34 -8.57 -2.56
C LEU A 369 10.76 -9.71 -3.49
N LYS A 370 11.45 -9.39 -4.57
CA LYS A 370 12.01 -10.42 -5.46
C LYS A 370 13.07 -11.25 -4.71
N LYS A 371 12.97 -12.57 -4.86
CA LYS A 371 13.91 -13.53 -4.28
C LYS A 371 15.13 -13.74 -5.15
#